data_4277eb40653aa6fe0ae47f07cdc8ef74
#
_entry.id   4277eb40653aa6fe0ae47f07cdc8ef74
#
_cell.length_a   1.000
_cell.length_b   1.000
_cell.length_c   1.000
_cell.angle_alpha   90.00
_cell.angle_beta   90.00
_cell.angle_gamma   90.00
#
_symmetry.space_group_name_H-M   'P 1'
#
loop_
_entity.id
_entity.type
_entity.pdbx_description
1 polymer ?
#
loop_
_entity_poly.entity_id
_entity_poly.type
_entity_poly.pdbx_seq_one_letter_code
_entity_poly.pdbx_strand_id
1 'polypeptide(L)'
;MQIRRAELKDVERLGALHSECWTELYPGVLPPTVLAELSPTVMTGLWKRFVARGPAYVQWVAEVDGSIVGFVGTGPGRESGYEHATELYFIYVTPNARRSGIGQALLQQADADYLWVWEGNRPGQKFYRRQKFFPDSVARDGSLFGAPLPEIRMSA
;
A
#
# COMPACT_ATOMS: atom_id res chain seq x y z
N MET A 1 -17.72 2.36 10.34
CA MET A 1 -16.53 1.86 9.60
C MET A 1 -16.60 0.35 9.50
N GLN A 2 -16.43 -0.18 8.30
CA GLN A 2 -16.36 -1.61 8.02
C GLN A 2 -15.07 -1.92 7.28
N ILE A 3 -14.41 -3.03 7.63
CA ILE A 3 -13.28 -3.57 6.84
C ILE A 3 -13.76 -4.85 6.19
N ARG A 4 -13.59 -4.95 4.87
CA ARG A 4 -14.00 -6.11 4.07
C ARG A 4 -13.01 -6.40 2.96
N ARG A 5 -13.11 -7.57 2.35
CA ARG A 5 -12.33 -7.90 1.16
C ARG A 5 -12.68 -6.96 0.01
N ALA A 6 -11.66 -6.60 -0.77
CA ALA A 6 -11.86 -5.93 -2.05
C ALA A 6 -12.49 -6.89 -3.06
N GLU A 7 -13.42 -6.37 -3.86
CA GLU A 7 -14.14 -7.10 -4.89
C GLU A 7 -13.94 -6.44 -6.26
N LEU A 8 -14.26 -7.13 -7.34
CA LEU A 8 -14.14 -6.57 -8.70
C LEU A 8 -14.96 -5.29 -8.89
N LYS A 9 -16.09 -5.14 -8.20
CA LYS A 9 -16.89 -3.90 -8.25
C LYS A 9 -16.18 -2.67 -7.69
N ASP A 10 -15.13 -2.87 -6.86
CA ASP A 10 -14.41 -1.80 -6.17
C ASP A 10 -13.26 -1.24 -7.00
N VAL A 11 -12.83 -1.93 -8.06
CA VAL A 11 -11.55 -1.65 -8.73
C VAL A 11 -11.44 -0.26 -9.35
N GLU A 12 -12.53 0.30 -9.82
CA GLU A 12 -12.54 1.66 -10.38
C GLU A 12 -12.32 2.71 -9.28
N ARG A 13 -13.03 2.55 -8.15
CA ARG A 13 -12.83 3.42 -6.99
C ARG A 13 -11.43 3.25 -6.40
N LEU A 14 -10.94 2.03 -6.29
CA LEU A 14 -9.60 1.73 -5.79
C LEU A 14 -8.51 2.27 -6.71
N GLY A 15 -8.69 2.18 -8.01
CA GLY A 15 -7.79 2.76 -9.00
C GLY A 15 -7.69 4.28 -8.86
N ALA A 16 -8.83 4.97 -8.76
CA ALA A 16 -8.87 6.41 -8.54
C ALA A 16 -8.18 6.81 -7.21
N LEU A 17 -8.54 6.12 -6.12
CA LEU A 17 -7.99 6.39 -4.80
C LEU A 17 -6.47 6.17 -4.74
N HIS A 18 -5.98 5.09 -5.35
CA HIS A 18 -4.56 4.77 -5.40
C HIS A 18 -3.78 5.82 -6.19
N SER A 19 -4.31 6.26 -7.32
CA SER A 19 -3.75 7.37 -8.10
C SER A 19 -3.68 8.66 -7.29
N GLU A 20 -4.76 9.03 -6.60
CA GLU A 20 -4.81 10.20 -5.71
C GLU A 20 -3.72 10.13 -4.62
N CYS A 21 -3.60 9.00 -3.93
CA CYS A 21 -2.62 8.81 -2.86
C CYS A 21 -1.17 8.92 -3.37
N TRP A 22 -0.87 8.41 -4.56
CA TRP A 22 0.49 8.47 -5.11
C TRP A 22 0.86 9.85 -5.63
N THR A 23 -0.07 10.56 -6.25
CA THR A 23 0.14 11.94 -6.67
C THR A 23 0.33 12.88 -5.48
N GLU A 24 -0.20 12.53 -4.31
CA GLU A 24 0.05 13.25 -3.06
C GLU A 24 1.42 12.90 -2.44
N LEU A 25 1.79 11.60 -2.45
CA LEU A 25 3.00 11.12 -1.74
C LEU A 25 4.30 11.44 -2.47
N TYR A 26 4.33 11.40 -3.80
CA TYR A 26 5.54 11.45 -4.60
C TYR A 26 5.82 12.72 -5.40
N PRO A 27 5.11 13.87 -5.23
CA PRO A 27 5.49 15.10 -5.91
C PRO A 27 6.94 15.50 -5.56
N GLY A 28 7.74 15.85 -6.57
CA GLY A 28 9.14 16.19 -6.39
C GLY A 28 10.09 15.00 -6.10
N VAL A 29 9.54 13.78 -5.97
CA VAL A 29 10.31 12.53 -5.79
C VAL A 29 10.35 11.76 -7.09
N LEU A 30 9.20 11.61 -7.74
CA LEU A 30 9.10 10.98 -9.06
C LEU A 30 9.01 12.04 -10.17
N PRO A 31 9.60 11.77 -11.34
CA PRO A 31 9.44 12.63 -12.51
C PRO A 31 7.97 12.83 -12.88
N PRO A 32 7.57 14.02 -13.39
CA PRO A 32 6.17 14.27 -13.81
C PRO A 32 5.66 13.27 -14.84
N THR A 33 6.52 12.75 -15.71
CA THR A 33 6.18 11.71 -16.71
C THR A 33 5.80 10.39 -16.04
N VAL A 34 6.47 10.01 -14.96
CA VAL A 34 6.16 8.81 -14.17
C VAL A 34 4.84 9.02 -13.41
N LEU A 35 4.64 10.20 -12.80
CA LEU A 35 3.39 10.52 -12.11
C LEU A 35 2.18 10.48 -13.06
N ALA A 36 2.35 10.90 -14.31
CA ALA A 36 1.30 10.84 -15.33
C ALA A 36 0.89 9.40 -15.69
N GLU A 37 1.80 8.43 -15.57
CA GLU A 37 1.51 7.01 -15.78
C GLU A 37 0.68 6.40 -14.64
N LEU A 38 0.59 7.07 -13.50
CA LEU A 38 -0.20 6.65 -12.33
C LEU A 38 -1.67 7.09 -12.44
N SER A 39 -2.19 7.19 -13.66
CA SER A 39 -3.56 7.61 -13.92
C SER A 39 -4.59 6.64 -13.29
N PRO A 40 -5.81 7.11 -12.96
CA PRO A 40 -6.88 6.25 -12.48
C PRO A 40 -7.12 5.03 -13.36
N THR A 41 -7.07 5.19 -14.69
CA THR A 41 -7.26 4.09 -15.65
C THR A 41 -6.19 3.02 -15.53
N VAL A 42 -4.92 3.40 -15.46
CA VAL A 42 -3.80 2.47 -15.28
C VAL A 42 -3.92 1.75 -13.94
N MET A 43 -4.22 2.48 -12.87
CA MET A 43 -4.38 1.91 -11.54
C MET A 43 -5.58 0.98 -11.44
N THR A 44 -6.69 1.28 -12.11
CA THR A 44 -7.85 0.37 -12.22
C THR A 44 -7.45 -0.96 -12.87
N GLY A 45 -6.64 -0.92 -13.93
CA GLY A 45 -6.10 -2.12 -14.57
C GLY A 45 -5.20 -2.95 -13.64
N LEU A 46 -4.39 -2.31 -12.81
CA LEU A 46 -3.60 -2.97 -11.78
C LEU A 46 -4.48 -3.61 -10.71
N TRP A 47 -5.50 -2.91 -10.23
CA TRP A 47 -6.43 -3.44 -9.23
C TRP A 47 -7.23 -4.64 -9.72
N LYS A 48 -7.65 -4.67 -10.99
CA LYS A 48 -8.26 -5.86 -11.60
C LYS A 48 -7.34 -7.08 -11.47
N ARG A 49 -6.04 -6.91 -11.73
CA ARG A 49 -5.06 -7.98 -11.58
C ARG A 49 -4.83 -8.36 -10.12
N PHE A 50 -4.76 -7.42 -9.20
CA PHE A 50 -4.59 -7.69 -7.77
C PHE A 50 -5.74 -8.52 -7.21
N VAL A 51 -6.99 -8.12 -7.48
CA VAL A 51 -8.18 -8.84 -7.00
C VAL A 51 -8.30 -10.24 -7.61
N ALA A 52 -7.84 -10.43 -8.86
CA ALA A 52 -7.89 -11.71 -9.56
C ALA A 52 -6.69 -12.65 -9.27
N ARG A 53 -5.69 -12.20 -8.50
CA ARG A 53 -4.38 -12.88 -8.37
C ARG A 53 -4.40 -14.19 -7.57
N GLY A 54 -5.52 -14.50 -6.90
CA GLY A 54 -5.69 -15.73 -6.14
C GLY A 54 -5.61 -15.55 -4.62
N PRO A 55 -5.89 -16.60 -3.84
CA PRO A 55 -6.15 -16.53 -2.41
C PRO A 55 -4.94 -16.10 -1.55
N ALA A 56 -3.72 -16.30 -2.04
CA ALA A 56 -2.51 -15.88 -1.34
C ALA A 56 -2.30 -14.35 -1.37
N TYR A 57 -2.98 -13.65 -2.27
CA TYR A 57 -2.90 -12.19 -2.41
C TYR A 57 -4.18 -11.57 -1.89
N VAL A 58 -4.06 -10.86 -0.79
CA VAL A 58 -5.20 -10.39 -0.04
C VAL A 58 -5.29 -8.88 -0.07
N GLN A 59 -6.45 -8.36 -0.45
CA GLN A 59 -6.73 -6.93 -0.41
C GLN A 59 -7.95 -6.67 0.47
N TRP A 60 -7.80 -5.71 1.38
CA TRP A 60 -8.88 -5.24 2.24
C TRP A 60 -9.17 -3.77 1.95
N VAL A 61 -10.41 -3.39 2.09
CA VAL A 61 -10.86 -2.00 2.01
C VAL A 61 -11.49 -1.57 3.32
N ALA A 62 -11.30 -0.30 3.66
CA ALA A 62 -12.01 0.35 4.73
C ALA A 62 -13.12 1.21 4.13
N GLU A 63 -14.35 0.94 4.54
CA GLU A 63 -15.55 1.64 4.09
C GLU A 63 -16.17 2.43 5.25
N VAL A 64 -16.45 3.70 5.01
CA VAL A 64 -17.11 4.60 5.94
C VAL A 64 -18.29 5.24 5.20
N ASP A 65 -19.50 5.12 5.73
CA ASP A 65 -20.73 5.66 5.16
C ASP A 65 -20.91 5.32 3.66
N GLY A 66 -20.63 4.05 3.32
CA GLY A 66 -20.73 3.54 1.94
C GLY A 66 -19.60 3.97 1.00
N SER A 67 -18.58 4.68 1.48
CA SER A 67 -17.46 5.13 0.67
C SER A 67 -16.16 4.45 1.07
N ILE A 68 -15.39 3.94 0.11
CA ILE A 68 -14.05 3.40 0.35
C ILE A 68 -13.09 4.59 0.61
N VAL A 69 -12.48 4.59 1.80
CA VAL A 69 -11.59 5.64 2.27
C VAL A 69 -10.15 5.15 2.52
N GLY A 70 -9.90 3.86 2.39
CA GLY A 70 -8.58 3.29 2.54
C GLY A 70 -8.54 1.84 2.07
N PHE A 71 -7.33 1.35 1.84
CA PHE A 71 -7.09 -0.03 1.41
C PHE A 71 -5.71 -0.52 1.84
N VAL A 72 -5.57 -1.83 1.89
CA VAL A 72 -4.31 -2.52 2.15
C VAL A 72 -4.20 -3.75 1.27
N GLY A 73 -3.00 -4.08 0.82
CA GLY A 73 -2.72 -5.29 0.06
C GLY A 73 -1.52 -6.04 0.61
N THR A 74 -1.66 -7.36 0.73
CA THR A 74 -0.62 -8.28 1.18
C THR A 74 -0.50 -9.48 0.24
N GLY A 75 0.59 -10.19 0.37
CA GLY A 75 0.84 -11.43 -0.31
C GLY A 75 2.08 -12.14 0.20
N PRO A 76 2.52 -13.23 -0.44
CA PRO A 76 3.74 -13.92 -0.08
C PRO A 76 4.95 -12.99 -0.13
N GLY A 77 5.89 -13.20 0.78
CA GLY A 77 7.17 -12.49 0.77
C GLY A 77 7.91 -12.70 -0.55
N ARG A 78 8.41 -11.61 -1.13
CA ARG A 78 9.09 -11.61 -2.44
C ARG A 78 10.60 -11.78 -2.33
N GLU A 79 11.11 -11.95 -1.12
CA GLU A 79 12.53 -12.10 -0.86
C GLU A 79 12.88 -13.55 -0.56
N SER A 80 14.11 -13.93 -0.96
CA SER A 80 14.64 -15.27 -0.65
C SER A 80 14.67 -15.48 0.86
N GLY A 81 14.08 -16.57 1.31
CA GLY A 81 13.94 -16.94 2.72
C GLY A 81 12.71 -16.33 3.42
N TYR A 82 11.90 -15.53 2.72
CA TYR A 82 10.66 -14.94 3.23
C TYR A 82 9.39 -15.45 2.53
N GLU A 83 9.50 -16.51 1.75
CA GLU A 83 8.40 -17.04 0.92
C GLU A 83 7.18 -17.47 1.75
N HIS A 84 7.39 -17.78 3.03
CA HIS A 84 6.32 -18.15 3.99
C HIS A 84 5.83 -16.96 4.83
N ALA A 85 6.50 -15.81 4.74
CA ALA A 85 6.10 -14.60 5.42
C ALA A 85 5.05 -13.83 4.61
N THR A 86 4.22 -13.06 5.30
CA THR A 86 3.26 -12.15 4.69
C THR A 86 3.91 -10.77 4.50
N GLU A 87 4.08 -10.36 3.26
CA GLU A 87 4.58 -9.02 2.95
C GLU A 87 3.42 -8.04 2.76
N LEU A 88 3.51 -6.88 3.43
CA LEU A 88 2.64 -5.75 3.15
C LEU A 88 3.13 -5.06 1.87
N TYR A 89 2.35 -5.12 0.80
CA TYR A 89 2.72 -4.51 -0.48
C TYR A 89 2.36 -3.03 -0.53
N PHE A 90 1.23 -2.66 0.03
CA PHE A 90 0.77 -1.27 0.08
C PHE A 90 -0.32 -1.08 1.14
N ILE A 91 -0.39 0.13 1.70
CA ILE A 91 -1.48 0.60 2.54
C ILE A 91 -1.66 2.11 2.33
N TYR A 92 -2.89 2.53 2.11
CA TYR A 92 -3.21 3.94 1.93
C TYR A 92 -4.55 4.27 2.59
N VAL A 93 -4.64 5.51 3.09
CA VAL A 93 -5.87 6.11 3.63
C VAL A 93 -5.99 7.51 3.06
N THR A 94 -7.17 7.88 2.58
CA THR A 94 -7.43 9.23 2.07
C THR A 94 -7.05 10.30 3.09
N PRO A 95 -6.56 11.47 2.66
CA PRO A 95 -6.14 12.54 3.57
C PRO A 95 -7.17 12.88 4.64
N ASN A 96 -8.44 13.02 4.23
CA ASN A 96 -9.54 13.39 5.12
C ASN A 96 -9.92 12.30 6.15
N ALA A 97 -9.56 11.04 5.90
CA ALA A 97 -9.83 9.91 6.77
C ALA A 97 -8.61 9.47 7.60
N ARG A 98 -7.47 10.14 7.46
CA ARG A 98 -6.27 9.86 8.27
C ARG A 98 -6.45 10.23 9.73
N ARG A 99 -5.65 9.64 10.59
CA ARG A 99 -5.65 9.85 12.06
C ARG A 99 -6.97 9.50 12.76
N SER A 100 -7.82 8.72 12.13
CA SER A 100 -9.09 8.18 12.67
C SER A 100 -9.02 6.71 13.08
N GLY A 101 -7.82 6.11 13.09
CA GLY A 101 -7.62 4.67 13.39
C GLY A 101 -7.75 3.74 12.19
N ILE A 102 -8.19 4.22 11.03
CA ILE A 102 -8.43 3.38 9.83
C ILE A 102 -7.16 2.66 9.38
N GLY A 103 -6.03 3.37 9.28
CA GLY A 103 -4.76 2.75 8.88
C GLY A 103 -4.31 1.65 9.83
N GLN A 104 -4.50 1.85 11.13
CA GLN A 104 -4.22 0.84 12.15
C GLN A 104 -5.12 -0.39 11.96
N ALA A 105 -6.41 -0.19 11.80
CA ALA A 105 -7.37 -1.29 11.61
C ALA A 105 -7.08 -2.09 10.32
N LEU A 106 -6.74 -1.41 9.23
CA LEU A 106 -6.32 -2.05 7.97
C LEU A 106 -5.04 -2.88 8.15
N LEU A 107 -4.02 -2.34 8.84
CA LEU A 107 -2.77 -3.03 9.06
C LEU A 107 -2.95 -4.25 9.98
N GLN A 108 -3.77 -4.14 11.02
CA GLN A 108 -4.13 -5.27 11.88
C GLN A 108 -4.85 -6.38 11.10
N GLN A 109 -5.77 -6.00 10.20
CA GLN A 109 -6.48 -6.95 9.36
C GLN A 109 -5.56 -7.62 8.31
N ALA A 110 -4.51 -6.93 7.90
CA ALA A 110 -3.53 -7.41 6.93
C ALA A 110 -2.62 -8.52 7.49
N ASP A 111 -2.37 -8.51 8.80
CA ASP A 111 -1.53 -9.47 9.53
C ASP A 111 -0.19 -9.72 8.83
N ALA A 112 0.52 -8.63 8.54
CA ALA A 112 1.77 -8.66 7.80
C ALA A 112 2.97 -8.83 8.74
N ASP A 113 3.98 -9.57 8.29
CA ASP A 113 5.23 -9.80 9.02
C ASP A 113 6.27 -8.71 8.75
N TYR A 114 6.29 -8.17 7.53
CA TYR A 114 7.25 -7.14 7.12
C TYR A 114 6.73 -6.31 5.95
N LEU A 115 7.44 -5.21 5.70
CA LEU A 115 7.15 -4.30 4.59
C LEU A 115 8.41 -3.63 4.07
N TRP A 116 8.29 -3.09 2.85
CA TRP A 116 9.24 -2.13 2.29
C TRP A 116 8.61 -0.76 2.25
N VAL A 117 9.35 0.25 2.68
CA VAL A 117 8.90 1.65 2.65
C VAL A 117 9.99 2.53 2.05
N TRP A 118 9.58 3.47 1.21
CA TRP A 118 10.50 4.48 0.71
C TRP A 118 11.22 5.20 1.86
N GLU A 119 12.54 5.30 1.75
CA GLU A 119 13.39 5.88 2.80
C GLU A 119 12.99 7.31 3.17
N GLY A 120 12.50 8.10 2.20
CA GLY A 120 12.01 9.46 2.40
C GLY A 120 10.61 9.56 3.02
N ASN A 121 9.85 8.45 3.09
CA ASN A 121 8.50 8.45 3.67
C ASN A 121 8.51 8.48 5.20
N ARG A 122 8.94 9.59 5.79
CA ARG A 122 9.03 9.76 7.24
C ARG A 122 7.68 9.60 7.97
N PRO A 123 6.56 10.15 7.45
CA PRO A 123 5.25 9.92 8.07
C PRO A 123 4.84 8.44 8.09
N GLY A 124 5.07 7.71 7.00
CA GLY A 124 4.80 6.27 6.91
C GLY A 124 5.65 5.48 7.90
N GLN A 125 6.95 5.72 7.97
CA GLN A 125 7.84 5.08 8.94
C GLN A 125 7.40 5.33 10.38
N LYS A 126 6.97 6.57 10.70
CA LYS A 126 6.44 6.90 12.03
C LYS A 126 5.15 6.14 12.35
N PHE A 127 4.27 5.99 11.35
CA PHE A 127 3.06 5.17 11.48
C PHE A 127 3.43 3.72 11.77
N TYR A 128 4.29 3.10 10.97
CA TYR A 128 4.69 1.70 11.14
C TYR A 128 5.36 1.44 12.50
N ARG A 129 6.25 2.32 12.97
CA ARG A 129 6.86 2.21 14.32
C ARG A 129 5.80 2.18 15.44
N ARG A 130 4.74 2.95 15.33
CA ARG A 130 3.63 2.92 16.31
C ARG A 130 2.87 1.60 16.27
N GLN A 131 2.90 0.89 15.14
CA GLN A 131 2.30 -0.43 14.95
C GLN A 131 3.30 -1.58 15.20
N LYS A 132 4.46 -1.27 15.83
CA LYS A 132 5.51 -2.24 16.20
C LYS A 132 6.34 -2.78 15.05
N PHE A 133 6.31 -2.16 13.89
CA PHE A 133 7.26 -2.44 12.82
C PHE A 133 8.50 -1.57 12.98
N PHE A 134 9.68 -2.19 12.97
CA PHE A 134 10.95 -1.48 13.14
C PHE A 134 11.90 -1.80 11.98
N PRO A 135 12.78 -0.84 11.58
CA PRO A 135 13.82 -1.13 10.60
C PRO A 135 14.72 -2.28 11.09
N ASP A 136 14.96 -3.23 10.20
CA ASP A 136 15.82 -4.39 10.49
C ASP A 136 17.21 -4.28 9.84
N SER A 137 17.62 -3.06 9.49
CA SER A 137 18.92 -2.73 8.88
C SER A 137 19.09 -3.21 7.43
N VAL A 138 18.02 -3.65 6.78
CA VAL A 138 18.05 -4.03 5.36
C VAL A 138 17.49 -2.90 4.52
N ALA A 139 18.23 -2.54 3.48
CA ALA A 139 17.83 -1.54 2.48
C ALA A 139 18.01 -2.11 1.07
N ARG A 140 17.28 -1.57 0.11
CA ARG A 140 17.41 -1.94 -1.30
C ARG A 140 17.23 -0.72 -2.21
N ASP A 141 17.78 -0.82 -3.40
CA ASP A 141 17.49 0.10 -4.49
C ASP A 141 16.14 -0.31 -5.12
N GLY A 142 15.06 0.23 -4.57
CA GLY A 142 13.72 0.04 -5.13
C GLY A 142 13.51 0.89 -6.38
N SER A 143 12.48 0.55 -7.14
CA SER A 143 12.05 1.36 -8.28
C SER A 143 10.53 1.39 -8.38
N LEU A 144 10.01 2.51 -8.88
CA LEU A 144 8.60 2.69 -9.16
C LEU A 144 8.45 3.17 -10.60
N PHE A 145 7.86 2.33 -11.47
CA PHE A 145 7.78 2.57 -12.92
C PHE A 145 9.12 3.01 -13.53
N GLY A 146 10.21 2.33 -13.13
CA GLY A 146 11.56 2.62 -13.61
C GLY A 146 12.27 3.80 -12.97
N ALA A 147 11.60 4.60 -12.13
CA ALA A 147 12.22 5.66 -11.35
C ALA A 147 12.85 5.11 -10.06
N PRO A 148 14.10 5.48 -9.71
CA PRO A 148 14.74 5.03 -8.47
C PRO A 148 13.94 5.45 -7.24
N LEU A 149 13.72 4.50 -6.33
CA LEU A 149 13.02 4.73 -5.08
C LEU A 149 13.68 3.88 -3.99
N PRO A 150 14.73 4.40 -3.31
CA PRO A 150 15.41 3.64 -2.26
C PRO A 150 14.48 3.30 -1.11
N GLU A 151 14.49 2.06 -0.67
CA GLU A 151 13.58 1.54 0.34
C GLU A 151 14.34 0.91 1.51
N ILE A 152 13.74 1.01 2.68
CA ILE A 152 14.16 0.27 3.89
C ILE A 152 13.12 -0.78 4.24
N ARG A 153 13.58 -1.91 4.80
CA ARG A 153 12.69 -2.94 5.31
C ARG A 153 12.35 -2.65 6.77
N MET A 154 11.09 -2.87 7.12
CA MET A 154 10.60 -2.83 8.48
C MET A 154 9.87 -4.12 8.80
N SER A 155 10.16 -4.72 9.96
CA SER A 155 9.59 -5.99 10.41
C SER A 155 8.86 -5.84 11.73
N ALA A 156 7.84 -6.66 11.95
CA ALA A 156 7.04 -6.69 13.17
C ALA A 156 7.80 -7.36 14.33
#